data_c27b8bffe28cebdf7a74d637cc4649ee
#
_entry.id   c27b8bffe28cebdf7a74d637cc4649ee
#
_cell.length_a   1.000
_cell.length_b   1.000
_cell.length_c   1.000
_cell.angle_alpha   90.00
_cell.angle_beta   90.00
_cell.angle_gamma   90.00
#
_symmetry.space_group_name_H-M   'P 1'
#
loop_
_entity.id
_entity.type
_entity.pdbx_description
1 polymer ?
#
loop_
_entity_poly.entity_id
_entity_poly.type
_entity_poly.pdbx_seq_one_letter_code
_entity_poly.pdbx_strand_id
1 'polypeptide(L)'
;NVALAYYNCLDDWQDDGKKSAKWMADRFAEHLPRIEADWPRQCQAIRRCLERLSQLEAENCPNPDEPAGAFGELMGELFYVREDMWTDTLRQRGNALGRFVYLLDAELDYDKDKKQGKYNPFLAKGEEKNLRVWEDYLVLTMGRCTENFEKLPLVQDKALLDNILYSGVWVSYHRGKKKEEEGHD
;
A
#
# COMPACT_ATOMS: atom_id res chain seq x y z
N ASN A 1 -8.56 -5.20 -9.63
CA ASN A 1 -7.52 -6.22 -9.38
C ASN A 1 -6.66 -6.50 -10.63
N VAL A 2 -7.26 -6.75 -11.84
CA VAL A 2 -6.49 -7.08 -13.05
C VAL A 2 -5.56 -5.93 -13.49
N ALA A 3 -6.04 -4.68 -13.46
CA ALA A 3 -5.20 -3.53 -13.78
C ALA A 3 -4.02 -3.38 -12.81
N LEU A 4 -4.25 -3.51 -11.49
CA LEU A 4 -3.17 -3.50 -10.50
C LEU A 4 -2.14 -4.61 -10.76
N ALA A 5 -2.62 -5.84 -11.00
CA ALA A 5 -1.74 -6.96 -11.31
C ALA A 5 -0.94 -6.73 -12.60
N TYR A 6 -1.56 -6.16 -13.63
CA TYR A 6 -0.89 -5.81 -14.88
C TYR A 6 0.26 -4.83 -14.64
N TYR A 7 -0.05 -3.69 -13.99
CA TYR A 7 0.95 -2.64 -13.78
C TYR A 7 2.07 -3.09 -12.83
N ASN A 8 1.78 -3.87 -11.79
CA ASN A 8 2.81 -4.44 -10.93
C ASN A 8 3.72 -5.43 -11.69
N CYS A 9 3.14 -6.28 -12.56
CA CYS A 9 3.94 -7.17 -13.38
C CYS A 9 4.81 -6.41 -14.39
N LEU A 10 4.33 -5.27 -14.90
CA LEU A 10 5.08 -4.43 -15.81
C LEU A 10 6.27 -3.77 -15.12
N ASP A 11 6.06 -3.27 -13.90
CA ASP A 11 7.05 -2.68 -13.02
C ASP A 11 8.15 -3.72 -12.66
N ASP A 12 7.78 -4.90 -12.16
CA ASP A 12 8.67 -6.04 -11.92
C ASP A 12 9.50 -6.46 -13.16
N TRP A 13 8.91 -6.34 -14.35
CA TRP A 13 9.64 -6.60 -15.58
C TRP A 13 10.65 -5.50 -15.90
N GLN A 14 10.29 -4.24 -15.70
CA GLN A 14 11.16 -3.10 -16.00
C GLN A 14 12.33 -3.03 -15.03
N ASP A 15 12.09 -3.27 -13.75
CA ASP A 15 13.10 -3.15 -12.69
C ASP A 15 13.99 -4.38 -12.57
N ASP A 16 13.40 -5.57 -12.51
CA ASP A 16 14.12 -6.81 -12.23
C ASP A 16 14.35 -7.70 -13.48
N GLY A 17 13.79 -7.33 -14.63
CA GLY A 17 13.88 -8.14 -15.87
C GLY A 17 13.22 -9.52 -15.78
N LYS A 18 12.28 -9.70 -14.83
CA LYS A 18 11.62 -10.98 -14.56
C LYS A 18 10.75 -11.43 -15.74
N LYS A 19 11.20 -12.43 -16.50
CA LYS A 19 10.45 -12.97 -17.67
C LYS A 19 9.06 -13.49 -17.31
N SER A 20 8.87 -14.03 -16.10
CA SER A 20 7.57 -14.47 -15.62
C SER A 20 6.58 -13.30 -15.43
N ALA A 21 7.07 -12.16 -14.95
CA ALA A 21 6.27 -10.95 -14.80
C ALA A 21 5.83 -10.41 -16.18
N LYS A 22 6.74 -10.41 -17.15
CA LYS A 22 6.39 -10.04 -18.54
C LYS A 22 5.30 -10.95 -19.12
N TRP A 23 5.45 -12.26 -18.97
CA TRP A 23 4.45 -13.21 -19.47
C TRP A 23 3.08 -12.98 -18.83
N MET A 24 3.03 -12.69 -17.52
CA MET A 24 1.77 -12.34 -16.84
C MET A 24 1.21 -11.01 -17.31
N ALA A 25 2.04 -9.98 -17.47
CA ALA A 25 1.62 -8.69 -18.01
C ALA A 25 1.01 -8.85 -19.41
N ASP A 26 1.65 -9.61 -20.30
CA ASP A 26 1.13 -9.87 -21.65
C ASP A 26 -0.26 -10.55 -21.62
N ARG A 27 -0.50 -11.44 -20.64
CA ARG A 27 -1.82 -12.07 -20.44
C ARG A 27 -2.90 -11.10 -19.95
N PHE A 28 -2.53 -10.17 -19.08
CA PHE A 28 -3.45 -9.16 -18.57
C PHE A 28 -3.70 -8.03 -19.57
N ALA A 29 -2.75 -7.77 -20.48
CA ALA A 29 -2.83 -6.72 -21.49
C ALA A 29 -4.05 -6.87 -22.39
N GLU A 30 -4.50 -8.09 -22.68
CA GLU A 30 -5.70 -8.35 -23.51
C GLU A 30 -6.97 -7.75 -22.90
N HIS A 31 -7.05 -7.65 -21.57
CA HIS A 31 -8.22 -7.14 -20.86
C HIS A 31 -8.14 -5.64 -20.53
N LEU A 32 -6.93 -5.07 -20.64
CA LEU A 32 -6.67 -3.71 -20.19
C LEU A 32 -7.49 -2.65 -20.92
N PRO A 33 -7.67 -2.67 -22.27
CA PRO A 33 -8.44 -1.65 -22.96
C PRO A 33 -9.89 -1.54 -22.48
N ARG A 34 -10.50 -2.70 -22.17
CA ARG A 34 -11.86 -2.72 -21.62
C ARG A 34 -11.90 -2.15 -20.21
N ILE A 35 -10.93 -2.54 -19.37
CA ILE A 35 -10.84 -2.07 -17.99
C ILE A 35 -10.59 -0.57 -17.93
N GLU A 36 -9.73 -0.04 -18.82
CA GLU A 36 -9.46 1.39 -18.90
C GLU A 36 -10.68 2.18 -19.40
N ALA A 37 -11.49 1.59 -20.29
CA ALA A 37 -12.74 2.20 -20.71
C ALA A 37 -13.79 2.23 -19.60
N ASP A 38 -13.90 1.13 -18.82
CA ASP A 38 -14.87 1.00 -17.74
C ASP A 38 -14.45 1.75 -16.45
N TRP A 39 -13.13 1.86 -16.18
CA TRP A 39 -12.54 2.38 -14.95
C TRP A 39 -11.39 3.37 -15.19
N PRO A 40 -11.59 4.43 -16.01
CA PRO A 40 -10.49 5.31 -16.44
C PRO A 40 -9.82 6.04 -15.29
N ARG A 41 -10.59 6.49 -14.29
CA ARG A 41 -10.10 7.21 -13.11
C ARG A 41 -9.17 6.33 -12.26
N GLN A 42 -9.58 5.10 -11.98
CA GLN A 42 -8.81 4.15 -11.19
C GLN A 42 -7.52 3.74 -11.91
N CYS A 43 -7.60 3.47 -13.21
CA CYS A 43 -6.41 3.15 -14.02
C CYS A 43 -5.41 4.32 -14.06
N GLN A 44 -5.91 5.55 -14.18
CA GLN A 44 -5.06 6.74 -14.12
C GLN A 44 -4.41 6.91 -12.74
N ALA A 45 -5.16 6.63 -11.65
CA ALA A 45 -4.62 6.69 -10.29
C ALA A 45 -3.49 5.66 -10.07
N ILE A 46 -3.66 4.43 -10.59
CA ILE A 46 -2.62 3.40 -10.54
C ILE A 46 -1.34 3.88 -11.24
N ARG A 47 -1.46 4.35 -12.47
CA ARG A 47 -0.29 4.85 -13.24
C ARG A 47 0.43 5.97 -12.50
N ARG A 48 -0.29 6.99 -12.06
CA ARG A 48 0.30 8.12 -11.32
C ARG A 48 0.99 7.68 -10.03
N CYS A 49 0.41 6.72 -9.31
CA CYS A 49 1.01 6.19 -8.10
C CYS A 49 2.34 5.50 -8.40
N LEU A 50 2.38 4.59 -9.37
CA LEU A 50 3.60 3.87 -9.74
C LEU A 50 4.69 4.81 -10.24
N GLU A 51 4.36 5.75 -11.13
CA GLU A 51 5.29 6.78 -11.60
C GLU A 51 5.87 7.59 -10.43
N ARG A 52 5.02 7.99 -9.46
CA ARG A 52 5.47 8.75 -8.29
C ARG A 52 6.34 7.90 -7.36
N LEU A 53 5.99 6.65 -7.11
CA LEU A 53 6.78 5.75 -6.29
C LEU A 53 8.15 5.50 -6.92
N SER A 54 8.22 5.18 -8.22
CA SER A 54 9.48 4.99 -8.94
C SER A 54 10.37 6.25 -8.90
N GLN A 55 9.78 7.44 -9.03
CA GLN A 55 10.53 8.69 -8.88
C GLN A 55 11.11 8.84 -7.45
N LEU A 56 10.30 8.62 -6.41
CA LEU A 56 10.73 8.74 -5.01
C LEU A 56 11.83 7.74 -4.66
N GLU A 57 11.74 6.54 -5.21
CA GLU A 57 12.76 5.50 -5.09
C GLU A 57 14.08 5.92 -5.77
N ALA A 58 14.01 6.41 -7.01
CA ALA A 58 15.18 6.89 -7.75
C ALA A 58 15.87 8.08 -7.05
N GLU A 59 15.09 8.95 -6.40
CA GLU A 59 15.59 10.07 -5.59
C GLU A 59 16.07 9.65 -4.21
N ASN A 60 15.92 8.37 -3.83
CA ASN A 60 16.16 7.85 -2.48
C ASN A 60 15.48 8.72 -1.40
N CYS A 61 14.19 9.01 -1.57
CA CYS A 61 13.43 9.94 -0.75
C CYS A 61 13.47 9.55 0.75
N PRO A 62 13.98 10.41 1.64
CA PRO A 62 14.13 10.10 3.06
C PRO A 62 12.85 10.34 3.88
N ASN A 63 11.79 10.87 3.26
CA ASN A 63 10.55 11.16 3.95
C ASN A 63 9.52 10.04 3.71
N PRO A 64 9.24 9.16 4.69
CA PRO A 64 8.29 8.05 4.50
C PRO A 64 6.85 8.51 4.21
N ASP A 65 6.49 9.75 4.53
CA ASP A 65 5.17 10.30 4.24
C ASP A 65 4.89 10.47 2.74
N GLU A 66 5.93 10.70 1.94
CA GLU A 66 5.81 10.92 0.50
C GLU A 66 5.34 9.65 -0.23
N PRO A 67 6.06 8.51 -0.16
CA PRO A 67 5.61 7.29 -0.81
C PRO A 67 4.34 6.72 -0.18
N ALA A 68 4.20 6.79 1.16
CA ALA A 68 2.96 6.42 1.82
C ALA A 68 1.78 7.27 1.35
N GLY A 69 2.01 8.57 1.10
CA GLY A 69 1.03 9.49 0.53
C GLY A 69 0.58 9.08 -0.87
N ALA A 70 1.53 8.78 -1.76
CA ALA A 70 1.25 8.35 -3.13
C ALA A 70 0.39 7.08 -3.16
N PHE A 71 0.75 6.07 -2.34
CA PHE A 71 -0.03 4.84 -2.22
C PHE A 71 -1.40 5.08 -1.54
N GLY A 72 -1.44 5.98 -0.56
CA GLY A 72 -2.70 6.41 0.07
C GLY A 72 -3.67 7.05 -0.92
N GLU A 73 -3.20 7.94 -1.80
CA GLU A 73 -4.01 8.55 -2.84
C GLU A 73 -4.60 7.50 -3.79
N LEU A 74 -3.79 6.54 -4.23
CA LEU A 74 -4.28 5.41 -5.03
C LEU A 74 -5.40 4.66 -4.31
N MET A 75 -5.19 4.28 -3.06
CA MET A 75 -6.20 3.55 -2.30
C MET A 75 -7.45 4.37 -2.08
N GLY A 76 -7.34 5.68 -1.88
CA GLY A 76 -8.47 6.60 -1.84
C GLY A 76 -9.31 6.54 -3.11
N GLU A 77 -8.67 6.53 -4.29
CA GLU A 77 -9.36 6.45 -5.57
C GLU A 77 -9.99 5.07 -5.86
N LEU A 78 -9.46 4.00 -5.26
CA LEU A 78 -10.01 2.64 -5.41
C LEU A 78 -11.21 2.37 -4.48
N PHE A 79 -11.30 3.09 -3.35
CA PHE A 79 -12.31 2.82 -2.33
C PHE A 79 -13.72 3.32 -2.69
N TYR A 80 -13.87 4.23 -3.64
CA TYR A 80 -15.20 4.62 -4.12
C TYR A 80 -15.38 4.32 -5.60
N VAL A 81 -16.54 3.77 -5.93
CA VAL A 81 -16.88 3.33 -7.29
C VAL A 81 -17.57 4.45 -8.07
N ARG A 82 -18.44 5.20 -7.40
CA ARG A 82 -19.22 6.32 -7.95
C ARG A 82 -19.27 7.46 -6.97
N GLU A 83 -19.46 8.66 -7.48
CA GLU A 83 -19.61 9.85 -6.65
C GLU A 83 -20.98 9.87 -5.98
N ASP A 84 -20.99 10.00 -4.66
CA ASP A 84 -22.14 10.15 -3.81
C ASP A 84 -21.76 10.89 -2.51
N MET A 85 -22.71 11.01 -1.57
CA MET A 85 -22.48 11.69 -0.30
C MET A 85 -21.39 11.06 0.58
N TRP A 86 -20.95 9.83 0.29
CA TRP A 86 -19.93 9.10 1.05
C TRP A 86 -18.55 9.15 0.40
N THR A 87 -18.44 9.73 -0.79
CA THR A 87 -17.20 9.76 -1.58
C THR A 87 -16.00 10.26 -0.78
N ASP A 88 -16.14 11.40 -0.10
CA ASP A 88 -15.03 11.98 0.66
C ASP A 88 -14.63 11.10 1.86
N THR A 89 -15.61 10.52 2.55
CA THR A 89 -15.36 9.61 3.68
C THR A 89 -14.66 8.34 3.20
N LEU A 90 -15.10 7.75 2.10
CA LEU A 90 -14.49 6.55 1.50
C LEU A 90 -13.08 6.85 1.01
N ARG A 91 -12.87 7.99 0.35
CA ARG A 91 -11.55 8.43 -0.13
C ARG A 91 -10.57 8.62 1.02
N GLN A 92 -10.96 9.34 2.07
CA GLN A 92 -10.13 9.55 3.26
C GLN A 92 -9.78 8.25 3.96
N ARG A 93 -10.73 7.33 4.06
CA ARG A 93 -10.52 5.99 4.62
C ARG A 93 -9.54 5.17 3.78
N GLY A 94 -9.75 5.11 2.47
CA GLY A 94 -8.84 4.43 1.55
C GLY A 94 -7.44 5.00 1.64
N ASN A 95 -7.32 6.34 1.68
CA ASN A 95 -6.04 7.01 1.84
C ASN A 95 -5.34 6.62 3.15
N ALA A 96 -6.04 6.66 4.29
CA ALA A 96 -5.44 6.29 5.58
C ALA A 96 -5.02 4.81 5.61
N LEU A 97 -5.86 3.91 5.07
CA LEU A 97 -5.53 2.49 4.96
C LEU A 97 -4.33 2.25 4.04
N GLY A 98 -4.27 2.93 2.89
CA GLY A 98 -3.14 2.82 1.96
C GLY A 98 -1.83 3.26 2.61
N ARG A 99 -1.81 4.40 3.29
CA ARG A 99 -0.65 4.85 4.05
C ARG A 99 -0.21 3.82 5.09
N PHE A 100 -1.15 3.29 5.85
CA PHE A 100 -0.86 2.26 6.84
C PHE A 100 -0.24 1.01 6.21
N VAL A 101 -0.84 0.48 5.13
CA VAL A 101 -0.34 -0.72 4.46
C VAL A 101 1.06 -0.51 3.91
N TYR A 102 1.32 0.64 3.27
CA TYR A 102 2.64 0.96 2.74
C TYR A 102 3.72 1.02 3.84
N LEU A 103 3.43 1.72 4.93
CA LEU A 103 4.36 1.86 6.06
C LEU A 103 4.59 0.54 6.80
N LEU A 104 3.53 -0.28 6.94
CA LEU A 104 3.62 -1.61 7.52
C LEU A 104 4.55 -2.52 6.70
N ASP A 105 4.38 -2.52 5.39
CA ASP A 105 5.22 -3.31 4.48
C ASP A 105 6.68 -2.85 4.52
N ALA A 106 6.91 -1.54 4.49
CA ALA A 106 8.24 -0.95 4.63
C ALA A 106 8.93 -1.32 5.96
N GLU A 107 8.18 -1.40 7.06
CA GLU A 107 8.73 -1.85 8.35
C GLU A 107 9.07 -3.35 8.32
N LEU A 108 8.15 -4.18 7.82
CA LEU A 108 8.35 -5.63 7.76
C LEU A 108 9.46 -6.05 6.80
N ASP A 109 9.67 -5.32 5.71
CA ASP A 109 10.71 -5.60 4.73
C ASP A 109 12.05 -4.88 5.02
N TYR A 110 12.15 -4.09 6.10
CA TYR A 110 13.33 -3.27 6.40
C TYR A 110 14.66 -4.03 6.33
N ASP A 111 14.79 -5.15 7.06
CA ASP A 111 16.05 -5.92 7.12
C ASP A 111 16.35 -6.66 5.81
N LYS A 112 15.30 -7.07 5.10
CA LYS A 112 15.41 -7.70 3.78
C LYS A 112 15.89 -6.68 2.73
N ASP A 113 15.27 -5.50 2.70
CA ASP A 113 15.63 -4.43 1.76
C ASP A 113 17.04 -3.92 2.02
N LYS A 114 17.42 -3.77 3.29
CA LYS A 114 18.79 -3.42 3.69
C LYS A 114 19.81 -4.43 3.16
N LYS A 115 19.53 -5.73 3.28
CA LYS A 115 20.42 -6.79 2.77
C LYS A 115 20.51 -6.82 1.26
N GLN A 116 19.43 -6.45 0.57
CA GLN A 116 19.34 -6.46 -0.88
C GLN A 116 19.77 -5.13 -1.53
N GLY A 117 20.02 -4.08 -0.73
CA GLY A 117 20.30 -2.74 -1.21
C GLY A 117 19.13 -2.10 -1.96
N LYS A 118 17.89 -2.51 -1.63
CA LYS A 118 16.67 -1.95 -2.19
C LYS A 118 16.24 -0.69 -1.44
N TYR A 119 15.49 0.16 -2.13
CA TYR A 119 14.88 1.32 -1.51
C TYR A 119 13.90 0.89 -0.42
N ASN A 120 13.99 1.59 0.70
CA ASN A 120 13.01 1.54 1.78
C ASN A 120 13.01 2.90 2.45
N PRO A 121 11.86 3.57 2.65
CA PRO A 121 11.81 4.94 3.15
C PRO A 121 12.41 5.11 4.55
N PHE A 122 12.36 4.08 5.39
CA PHE A 122 12.98 4.10 6.70
C PHE A 122 14.52 3.97 6.61
N LEU A 123 15.03 3.20 5.61
CA LEU A 123 16.47 3.13 5.34
C LEU A 123 16.99 4.45 4.75
N ALA A 124 16.25 5.03 3.81
CA ALA A 124 16.60 6.28 3.16
C ALA A 124 16.69 7.46 4.15
N LYS A 125 15.89 7.43 5.22
CA LYS A 125 15.93 8.41 6.30
C LYS A 125 17.23 8.37 7.09
N GLY A 126 18.00 7.27 7.04
CA GLY A 126 19.29 7.12 7.71
C GLY A 126 19.20 7.00 9.23
N GLU A 127 18.03 6.81 9.78
CA GLU A 127 17.83 6.55 11.21
C GLU A 127 18.02 5.08 11.53
N GLU A 128 18.54 4.78 12.72
CA GLU A 128 18.56 3.41 13.23
C GLU A 128 17.14 2.88 13.40
N LYS A 129 16.97 1.55 13.24
CA LYS A 129 15.69 0.86 13.39
C LYS A 129 15.06 1.20 14.75
N ASN A 130 14.01 2.00 14.76
CA ASN A 130 13.28 2.40 15.96
C ASN A 130 11.84 1.89 15.90
N LEU A 131 11.68 0.61 16.23
CA LEU A 131 10.40 -0.10 16.18
C LEU A 131 9.27 0.60 16.95
N ARG A 132 9.61 1.27 18.06
CA ARG A 132 8.60 1.95 18.88
C ARG A 132 8.04 3.19 18.17
N VAL A 133 8.91 4.00 17.57
CA VAL A 133 8.48 5.19 16.82
C VAL A 133 7.67 4.78 15.59
N TRP A 134 8.07 3.70 14.90
CA TRP A 134 7.36 3.21 13.73
C TRP A 134 6.00 2.62 14.10
N GLU A 135 5.91 1.88 15.22
CA GLU A 135 4.65 1.37 15.74
C GLU A 135 3.69 2.52 16.12
N ASP A 136 4.18 3.57 16.79
CA ASP A 136 3.38 4.76 17.11
C ASP A 136 2.84 5.41 15.82
N TYR A 137 3.64 5.43 14.76
CA TYR A 137 3.24 5.97 13.46
C TYR A 137 2.16 5.11 12.78
N LEU A 138 2.29 3.79 12.84
CA LEU A 138 1.27 2.85 12.35
C LEU A 138 -0.03 2.97 13.14
N VAL A 139 0.05 3.06 14.48
CA VAL A 139 -1.11 3.25 15.35
C VAL A 139 -1.85 4.54 15.01
N LEU A 140 -1.15 5.65 14.83
CA LEU A 140 -1.73 6.93 14.44
C LEU A 140 -2.44 6.86 13.09
N THR A 141 -1.80 6.21 12.11
CA THR A 141 -2.34 6.08 10.75
C THR A 141 -3.57 5.18 10.73
N MET A 142 -3.55 4.06 11.47
CA MET A 142 -4.71 3.19 11.61
C MET A 142 -5.84 3.87 12.39
N GLY A 143 -5.53 4.67 13.40
CA GLY A 143 -6.52 5.47 14.14
C GLY A 143 -7.34 6.39 13.22
N ARG A 144 -6.70 7.05 12.26
CA ARG A 144 -7.39 7.86 11.24
C ARG A 144 -8.28 7.00 10.33
N CYS A 145 -7.82 5.81 9.98
CA CYS A 145 -8.61 4.87 9.17
C CYS A 145 -9.88 4.43 9.91
N THR A 146 -9.76 4.03 11.17
CA THR A 146 -10.89 3.57 12.00
C THR A 146 -11.87 4.71 12.31
N GLU A 147 -11.39 5.92 12.60
CA GLU A 147 -12.25 7.09 12.77
C GLU A 147 -13.16 7.35 11.57
N ASN A 148 -12.61 7.27 10.36
CA ASN A 148 -13.40 7.42 9.13
C ASN A 148 -14.31 6.20 8.87
N PHE A 149 -13.92 5.02 9.34
CA PHE A 149 -14.74 3.83 9.25
C PHE A 149 -16.01 3.92 10.08
N GLU A 150 -15.92 4.40 11.31
CA GLU A 150 -17.06 4.54 12.20
C GLU A 150 -18.10 5.58 11.73
N LYS A 151 -17.74 6.48 10.82
CA LYS A 151 -18.65 7.45 10.19
C LYS A 151 -19.56 6.82 9.12
N LEU A 152 -19.25 5.59 8.64
CA LEU A 152 -20.01 4.93 7.58
C LEU A 152 -21.22 4.17 8.17
N PRO A 153 -22.40 4.25 7.56
CA PRO A 153 -23.60 3.54 8.00
C PRO A 153 -23.56 2.05 7.60
N LEU A 154 -22.56 1.34 8.07
CA LEU A 154 -22.36 -0.06 7.73
C LEU A 154 -23.31 -0.95 8.54
N VAL A 155 -24.12 -1.72 7.85
CA VAL A 155 -25.07 -2.69 8.43
C VAL A 155 -24.60 -4.12 8.20
N GLN A 156 -24.19 -4.42 6.97
CA GLN A 156 -23.67 -5.74 6.62
C GLN A 156 -22.16 -5.80 6.86
N ASP A 157 -21.70 -6.97 7.30
CA ASP A 157 -20.28 -7.31 7.45
C ASP A 157 -19.48 -6.37 8.38
N LYS A 158 -20.15 -5.50 9.16
CA LYS A 158 -19.48 -4.58 10.08
C LYS A 158 -18.55 -5.32 11.03
N ALA A 159 -19.03 -6.41 11.65
CA ALA A 159 -18.22 -7.20 12.58
C ALA A 159 -16.99 -7.83 11.91
N LEU A 160 -17.07 -8.23 10.64
CA LEU A 160 -15.93 -8.73 9.88
C LEU A 160 -14.91 -7.62 9.61
N LEU A 161 -15.38 -6.45 9.20
CA LEU A 161 -14.53 -5.29 8.95
C LEU A 161 -13.89 -4.76 10.25
N ASP A 162 -14.63 -4.74 11.35
CA ASP A 162 -14.10 -4.43 12.68
C ASP A 162 -12.97 -5.40 13.05
N ASN A 163 -13.18 -6.69 12.87
CA ASN A 163 -12.15 -7.69 13.15
C ASN A 163 -10.90 -7.50 12.29
N ILE A 164 -11.05 -7.14 11.01
CA ILE A 164 -9.91 -6.85 10.12
C ILE A 164 -9.15 -5.63 10.62
N LEU A 165 -9.83 -4.52 10.89
CA LEU A 165 -9.21 -3.24 11.22
C LEU A 165 -8.61 -3.20 12.63
N TYR A 166 -9.31 -3.79 13.61
CA TYR A 166 -8.88 -3.73 15.02
C TYR A 166 -8.02 -4.90 15.48
N SER A 167 -8.04 -6.02 14.74
CA SER A 167 -7.30 -7.23 15.14
C SER A 167 -6.45 -7.82 14.02
N GLY A 168 -7.02 -8.02 12.83
CA GLY A 168 -6.39 -8.79 11.75
C GLY A 168 -5.06 -8.22 11.28
N VAL A 169 -5.01 -6.91 11.06
CA VAL A 169 -3.78 -6.21 10.63
C VAL A 169 -2.68 -6.29 11.69
N TRP A 170 -3.04 -6.21 12.97
CA TRP A 170 -2.10 -6.29 14.08
C TRP A 170 -1.57 -7.70 14.34
N VAL A 171 -2.39 -8.73 14.11
CA VAL A 171 -1.93 -10.14 14.16
C VAL A 171 -0.85 -10.38 13.11
N SER A 172 -1.02 -9.87 11.90
CA SER A 172 -0.02 -9.98 10.83
C SER A 172 1.26 -9.24 11.18
N TYR A 173 1.15 -8.04 11.74
CA TYR A 173 2.26 -7.23 12.23
C TYR A 173 3.08 -7.95 13.32
N HIS A 174 2.44 -8.42 14.37
CA HIS A 174 3.13 -9.13 15.45
C HIS A 174 3.73 -10.48 15.03
N ARG A 175 3.12 -11.17 14.05
CA ARG A 175 3.72 -12.38 13.46
C ARG A 175 5.00 -12.08 12.67
N GLY A 176 5.02 -10.98 11.94
CA GLY A 176 6.22 -10.51 11.24
C GLY A 176 7.36 -10.27 12.23
N LYS A 177 7.12 -9.50 13.28
CA LYS A 177 8.10 -9.21 14.34
C LYS A 177 8.66 -10.46 15.02
N LYS A 178 7.82 -11.45 15.38
CA LYS A 178 8.29 -12.70 15.98
C LYS A 178 9.24 -13.50 15.10
N LYS A 179 8.98 -13.53 13.79
CA LYS A 179 9.86 -14.23 12.84
C LYS A 179 11.23 -13.55 12.72
N GLU A 180 11.28 -12.23 12.88
CA GLU A 180 12.55 -11.50 12.89
C GLU A 180 13.37 -11.79 14.15
N GLU A 181 12.72 -11.85 15.32
CA GLU A 181 13.37 -12.17 16.59
C GLU A 181 13.92 -13.61 16.62
N GLU A 182 13.14 -14.58 16.12
CA GLU A 182 13.53 -16.00 16.05
C GLU A 182 14.59 -16.30 14.97
N GLY A 183 14.76 -15.44 13.99
CA GLY A 183 15.77 -15.59 12.91
C GLY A 183 17.15 -14.97 13.25
N HIS A 184 17.30 -14.39 14.44
CA HIS A 184 18.55 -13.75 14.90
C HIS A 184 19.30 -14.58 15.98
N ASP A 185 18.78 -15.75 16.38
CA ASP A 185 19.45 -16.77 17.20
C ASP A 185 20.05 -17.86 16.29
#